data_287d5a7065aea17922a43c06392f25e0
#
_entry.id   287d5a7065aea17922a43c06392f25e0
#
_cell.length_a   1.000
_cell.length_b   1.000
_cell.length_c   1.000
_cell.angle_alpha   90.00
_cell.angle_beta   90.00
_cell.angle_gamma   90.00
#
_symmetry.space_group_name_H-M   'P 1'
#
loop_
_entity.id
_entity.type
_entity.pdbx_description
1 polymer ?
#
loop_
_entity_poly.entity_id
_entity_poly.type
_entity_poly.pdbx_seq_one_letter_code
_entity_poly.pdbx_strand_id
1 'polypeptide(L)'
;MRKFEMSTKASTMRATVIKLHLFVAAFFAPILLMVALSGGLYLIGSKGTTERVALAVPETIVFDEGATDLKAEVSDLLRQLGQPTDFEYLKTSGKTLITRPTSRTGFEITRNEAGLSVTEVRPDWIKTIVELHKGHGPTLFKNFQKVMAVGLLFIVISGLWLGLTAKGLRQNTLLTSAAGAIIFLLLALS
;
A
#
# COMPACT_ATOMS: atom_id res chain seq x y z
N MET A 1 12.97 46.48 20.50
CA MET A 1 12.13 46.13 19.35
C MET A 1 12.48 44.77 18.74
N ARG A 2 13.72 44.43 18.36
CA ARG A 2 14.08 43.13 17.73
C ARG A 2 13.64 41.86 18.46
N LYS A 3 13.71 41.83 19.80
CA LYS A 3 13.34 40.66 20.62
C LYS A 3 11.81 40.39 20.63
N PHE A 4 11.01 41.44 20.50
CA PHE A 4 9.54 41.33 20.46
C PHE A 4 9.05 40.80 19.10
N GLU A 5 9.62 41.27 17.99
CA GLU A 5 9.32 40.78 16.64
C GLU A 5 9.72 39.31 16.42
N MET A 6 10.86 38.88 16.96
CA MET A 6 11.29 37.48 16.89
C MET A 6 10.35 36.54 17.69
N SER A 7 9.83 37.00 18.84
CA SER A 7 8.87 36.22 19.66
C SER A 7 7.53 36.04 18.92
N THR A 8 7.05 37.07 18.26
CA THR A 8 5.77 37.04 17.50
C THR A 8 5.88 36.12 16.26
N LYS A 9 6.98 36.20 15.52
CA LYS A 9 7.24 35.33 14.35
C LYS A 9 7.34 33.85 14.75
N ALA A 10 8.03 33.53 15.83
CA ALA A 10 8.16 32.15 16.33
C ALA A 10 6.82 31.57 16.79
N SER A 11 5.97 32.38 17.43
CA SER A 11 4.61 32.01 17.84
C SER A 11 3.72 31.72 16.63
N THR A 12 3.76 32.57 15.59
CA THR A 12 3.00 32.40 14.34
C THR A 12 3.44 31.16 13.58
N MET A 13 4.74 30.94 13.42
CA MET A 13 5.30 29.75 12.76
C MET A 13 4.84 28.46 13.45
N ARG A 14 4.91 28.42 14.78
CA ARG A 14 4.46 27.27 15.55
C ARG A 14 2.97 26.99 15.35
N ALA A 15 2.13 28.01 15.39
CA ALA A 15 0.68 27.89 15.15
C ALA A 15 0.39 27.33 13.74
N THR A 16 1.14 27.79 12.73
CA THR A 16 1.02 27.27 11.36
C THR A 16 1.41 25.80 11.26
N VAL A 17 2.54 25.42 11.87
CA VAL A 17 2.98 24.00 11.89
C VAL A 17 1.96 23.10 12.60
N ILE A 18 1.36 23.55 13.71
CA ILE A 18 0.30 22.79 14.39
C ILE A 18 -0.89 22.56 13.44
N LYS A 19 -1.37 23.61 12.77
CA LYS A 19 -2.50 23.48 11.84
C LYS A 19 -2.18 22.52 10.69
N LEU A 20 -1.01 22.68 10.05
CA LEU A 20 -0.58 21.81 8.96
C LEU A 20 -0.43 20.35 9.43
N HIS A 21 0.21 20.12 10.58
CA HIS A 21 0.34 18.79 11.17
C HIS A 21 -1.02 18.12 11.37
N LEU A 22 -1.97 18.82 11.98
CA LEU A 22 -3.32 18.30 12.24
C LEU A 22 -4.08 18.01 10.95
N PHE A 23 -4.03 18.92 9.96
CA PHE A 23 -4.76 18.73 8.71
C PHE A 23 -4.16 17.59 7.87
N VAL A 24 -2.84 17.50 7.79
CA VAL A 24 -2.16 16.41 7.08
C VAL A 24 -2.43 15.07 7.79
N ALA A 25 -2.36 15.04 9.12
CA ALA A 25 -2.67 13.85 9.90
C ALA A 25 -4.14 13.42 9.72
N ALA A 26 -5.09 14.34 9.79
CA ALA A 26 -6.50 14.04 9.57
C ALA A 26 -6.79 13.56 8.14
N PHE A 27 -6.17 14.19 7.13
CA PHE A 27 -6.34 13.79 5.73
C PHE A 27 -5.85 12.36 5.47
N PHE A 28 -4.70 11.99 6.01
CA PHE A 28 -4.14 10.65 5.83
C PHE A 28 -4.62 9.62 6.87
N ALA A 29 -5.35 10.02 7.91
CA ALA A 29 -5.81 9.12 8.96
C ALA A 29 -6.49 7.84 8.44
N PRO A 30 -7.43 7.88 7.48
CA PRO A 30 -8.10 6.66 7.00
C PRO A 30 -7.13 5.64 6.40
N ILE A 31 -6.18 6.08 5.55
CA ILE A 31 -5.21 5.18 4.94
C ILE A 31 -4.16 4.70 5.96
N LEU A 32 -3.75 5.53 6.91
CA LEU A 32 -2.84 5.15 7.98
C LEU A 32 -3.46 4.10 8.90
N LEU A 33 -4.75 4.23 9.22
CA LEU A 33 -5.50 3.22 9.97
C LEU A 33 -5.59 1.90 9.19
N MET A 34 -5.87 1.95 7.89
CA MET A 34 -5.87 0.76 7.04
C MET A 34 -4.50 0.08 7.02
N VAL A 35 -3.41 0.84 6.89
CA VAL A 35 -2.03 0.31 6.91
C VAL A 35 -1.71 -0.32 8.28
N ALA A 36 -2.05 0.34 9.38
CA ALA A 36 -1.83 -0.18 10.74
C ALA A 36 -2.63 -1.47 10.98
N LEU A 37 -3.92 -1.48 10.60
CA LEU A 37 -4.79 -2.65 10.75
C LEU A 37 -4.28 -3.82 9.91
N SER A 38 -4.02 -3.62 8.63
CA SER A 38 -3.56 -4.69 7.72
C SER A 38 -2.17 -5.21 8.12
N GLY A 39 -1.27 -4.34 8.58
CA GLY A 39 0.04 -4.74 9.11
C GLY A 39 -0.09 -5.55 10.39
N GLY A 40 -0.92 -5.11 11.33
CA GLY A 40 -1.21 -5.84 12.58
C GLY A 40 -1.82 -7.22 12.31
N LEU A 41 -2.84 -7.29 11.45
CA LEU A 41 -3.44 -8.56 11.04
C LEU A 41 -2.41 -9.51 10.40
N TYR A 42 -1.56 -8.98 9.53
CA TYR A 42 -0.51 -9.77 8.89
C TYR A 42 0.48 -10.35 9.91
N LEU A 43 0.89 -9.57 10.92
CA LEU A 43 1.84 -10.00 11.97
C LEU A 43 1.28 -11.10 12.86
N ILE A 44 -0.03 -11.10 13.15
CA ILE A 44 -0.70 -12.17 13.91
C ILE A 44 -1.09 -13.38 13.04
N GLY A 45 -0.64 -13.43 11.77
CA GLY A 45 -0.89 -14.54 10.86
C GLY A 45 -2.19 -14.44 10.06
N SER A 46 -3.05 -13.44 10.30
CA SER A 46 -4.28 -13.22 9.54
C SER A 46 -3.98 -12.47 8.24
N LYS A 47 -3.72 -13.24 7.18
CA LYS A 47 -3.33 -12.69 5.86
C LYS A 47 -4.49 -12.57 4.86
N GLY A 48 -5.69 -12.96 5.30
CA GLY A 48 -6.85 -13.13 4.44
C GLY A 48 -6.74 -14.33 3.52
N THR A 49 -7.80 -14.63 2.82
CA THR A 49 -7.94 -15.77 1.90
C THR A 49 -8.26 -15.31 0.49
N THR A 50 -8.04 -16.22 -0.46
CA THR A 50 -8.48 -16.02 -1.85
C THR A 50 -9.30 -17.23 -2.27
N GLU A 51 -10.50 -16.97 -2.75
CA GLU A 51 -11.27 -17.96 -3.49
C GLU A 51 -10.64 -18.13 -4.88
N ARG A 52 -10.51 -19.37 -5.33
CA ARG A 52 -9.92 -19.72 -6.63
C ARG A 52 -10.92 -20.55 -7.40
N VAL A 53 -11.34 -20.06 -8.56
CA VAL A 53 -12.29 -20.71 -9.43
C VAL A 53 -11.60 -21.00 -10.77
N ALA A 54 -11.41 -22.29 -11.08
CA ALA A 54 -10.88 -22.69 -12.39
C ALA A 54 -11.94 -22.43 -13.47
N LEU A 55 -11.56 -21.74 -14.54
CA LEU A 55 -12.41 -21.49 -15.67
C LEU A 55 -12.21 -22.59 -16.72
N ALA A 56 -13.30 -23.05 -17.29
CA ALA A 56 -13.24 -23.99 -18.43
C ALA A 56 -12.68 -23.24 -19.65
N VAL A 57 -11.52 -23.66 -20.13
CA VAL A 57 -10.89 -23.11 -21.33
C VAL A 57 -11.13 -24.08 -22.48
N PRO A 58 -11.92 -23.71 -23.50
CA PRO A 58 -12.09 -24.53 -24.71
C PRO A 58 -10.75 -24.78 -25.43
N GLU A 59 -10.53 -25.98 -25.90
CA GLU A 59 -9.31 -26.34 -26.67
C GLU A 59 -9.14 -25.53 -27.98
N THR A 60 -10.22 -24.92 -28.45
CA THR A 60 -10.21 -24.06 -29.64
C THR A 60 -9.54 -22.70 -29.40
N ILE A 61 -9.33 -22.31 -28.15
CA ILE A 61 -8.67 -21.04 -27.83
C ILE A 61 -7.17 -21.18 -27.99
N VAL A 62 -6.63 -20.40 -28.93
CA VAL A 62 -5.19 -20.26 -29.13
C VAL A 62 -4.70 -19.09 -28.26
N PHE A 63 -3.66 -19.32 -27.49
CA PHE A 63 -3.01 -18.31 -26.65
C PHE A 63 -1.52 -18.29 -26.95
N ASP A 64 -1.00 -17.14 -27.40
CA ASP A 64 0.41 -16.94 -27.69
C ASP A 64 1.16 -16.24 -26.56
N GLU A 65 1.93 -17.01 -25.79
CA GLU A 65 2.79 -16.48 -24.72
C GLU A 65 3.96 -15.61 -25.24
N GLY A 66 4.31 -15.74 -26.52
CA GLY A 66 5.35 -14.97 -27.19
C GLY A 66 4.85 -13.69 -27.85
N ALA A 67 3.56 -13.40 -27.76
CA ALA A 67 2.97 -12.22 -28.38
C ALA A 67 3.68 -10.93 -27.94
N THR A 68 3.88 -10.02 -28.90
CA THR A 68 4.51 -8.72 -28.66
C THR A 68 3.70 -7.87 -27.65
N ASP A 69 2.36 -8.02 -27.66
CA ASP A 69 1.45 -7.40 -26.69
C ASP A 69 0.69 -8.49 -25.91
N LEU A 70 1.34 -9.02 -24.88
CA LEU A 70 0.74 -9.99 -23.96
C LEU A 70 -0.51 -9.46 -23.25
N LYS A 71 -0.62 -8.14 -23.06
CA LYS A 71 -1.80 -7.55 -22.43
C LYS A 71 -3.02 -7.66 -23.34
N ALA A 72 -2.85 -7.39 -24.63
CA ALA A 72 -3.91 -7.58 -25.62
C ALA A 72 -4.32 -9.05 -25.70
N GLU A 73 -3.34 -9.96 -25.77
CA GLU A 73 -3.56 -11.41 -25.84
C GLU A 73 -4.37 -11.94 -24.64
N VAL A 74 -3.98 -11.55 -23.42
CA VAL A 74 -4.72 -11.90 -22.20
C VAL A 74 -6.11 -11.26 -22.18
N SER A 75 -6.26 -10.03 -22.69
CA SER A 75 -7.57 -9.38 -22.76
C SER A 75 -8.50 -10.12 -23.72
N ASP A 76 -7.99 -10.59 -24.86
CA ASP A 76 -8.76 -11.34 -25.82
C ASP A 76 -9.15 -12.73 -25.29
N LEU A 77 -8.22 -13.41 -24.61
CA LEU A 77 -8.50 -14.66 -23.91
C LEU A 77 -9.64 -14.49 -22.89
N LEU A 78 -9.53 -13.50 -22.01
CA LEU A 78 -10.56 -13.25 -20.99
C LEU A 78 -11.91 -12.87 -21.61
N ARG A 79 -11.91 -12.11 -22.71
CA ARG A 79 -13.14 -11.76 -23.44
C ARG A 79 -13.81 -12.99 -24.03
N GLN A 80 -13.03 -13.92 -24.61
CA GLN A 80 -13.57 -15.19 -25.14
C GLN A 80 -14.16 -16.07 -24.04
N LEU A 81 -13.63 -15.97 -22.80
CA LEU A 81 -14.15 -16.65 -21.61
C LEU A 81 -15.30 -15.89 -20.94
N GLY A 82 -15.76 -14.76 -21.48
CA GLY A 82 -16.83 -13.94 -20.90
C GLY A 82 -16.42 -13.22 -19.60
N GLN A 83 -15.12 -13.00 -19.40
CA GLN A 83 -14.57 -12.41 -18.17
C GLN A 83 -14.23 -10.92 -18.36
N PRO A 84 -14.20 -10.14 -17.25
CA PRO A 84 -13.76 -8.74 -17.28
C PRO A 84 -12.31 -8.61 -17.76
N THR A 85 -12.04 -7.54 -18.51
CA THR A 85 -10.70 -7.22 -19.04
C THR A 85 -10.12 -5.93 -18.46
N ASP A 86 -10.61 -5.50 -17.30
CA ASP A 86 -10.29 -4.21 -16.66
C ASP A 86 -8.99 -4.24 -15.83
N PHE A 87 -8.09 -5.18 -16.06
CA PHE A 87 -6.79 -5.23 -15.42
C PHE A 87 -5.82 -4.16 -15.98
N GLU A 88 -4.93 -3.65 -15.14
CA GLU A 88 -4.03 -2.55 -15.53
C GLU A 88 -2.77 -3.04 -16.23
N TYR A 89 -2.15 -4.10 -15.72
CA TYR A 89 -0.94 -4.70 -16.29
C TYR A 89 -0.82 -6.17 -15.87
N LEU A 90 0.11 -6.87 -16.51
CA LEU A 90 0.45 -8.26 -16.22
C LEU A 90 1.74 -8.32 -15.41
N LYS A 91 1.82 -9.29 -14.52
CA LYS A 91 3.05 -9.68 -13.82
C LYS A 91 3.32 -11.15 -14.10
N THR A 92 4.50 -11.45 -14.64
CA THR A 92 4.96 -12.83 -14.81
C THR A 92 5.57 -13.34 -13.49
N SER A 93 5.19 -14.54 -13.08
CA SER A 93 5.73 -15.25 -11.93
C SER A 93 5.95 -16.72 -12.31
N GLY A 94 7.18 -17.08 -12.67
CA GLY A 94 7.49 -18.37 -13.27
C GLY A 94 6.73 -18.55 -14.57
N LYS A 95 5.93 -19.61 -14.69
CA LYS A 95 5.07 -19.93 -15.85
C LYS A 95 3.67 -19.31 -15.75
N THR A 96 3.40 -18.49 -14.73
CA THR A 96 2.07 -17.91 -14.51
C THR A 96 2.07 -16.42 -14.84
N LEU A 97 1.11 -15.98 -15.62
CA LEU A 97 0.77 -14.58 -15.83
C LEU A 97 -0.33 -14.20 -14.86
N ILE A 98 -0.11 -13.13 -14.11
CA ILE A 98 -1.03 -12.64 -13.07
C ILE A 98 -1.52 -11.26 -13.48
N THR A 99 -2.84 -11.10 -13.60
CA THR A 99 -3.43 -9.77 -13.83
C THR A 99 -3.34 -8.92 -12.57
N ARG A 100 -3.09 -7.64 -12.74
CA ARG A 100 -2.99 -6.66 -11.66
C ARG A 100 -4.03 -5.56 -11.81
N PRO A 101 -4.55 -5.04 -10.68
CA PRO A 101 -4.17 -5.23 -9.28
C PRO A 101 -4.71 -6.54 -8.66
N THR A 102 -3.98 -7.09 -7.65
CA THR A 102 -4.43 -8.27 -6.89
C THR A 102 -5.23 -7.93 -5.62
N SER A 103 -5.49 -6.66 -5.40
CA SER A 103 -6.39 -6.19 -4.32
C SER A 103 -7.88 -6.33 -4.68
N ARG A 104 -8.20 -6.79 -5.87
CA ARG A 104 -9.55 -7.09 -6.35
C ARG A 104 -9.52 -8.39 -7.16
N THR A 105 -10.67 -8.86 -7.60
CA THR A 105 -10.77 -10.01 -8.48
C THR A 105 -9.82 -9.86 -9.68
N GLY A 106 -9.06 -10.89 -9.95
CA GLY A 106 -8.11 -10.97 -11.05
C GLY A 106 -7.99 -12.40 -11.57
N PHE A 107 -7.05 -12.62 -12.49
CA PHE A 107 -6.87 -13.90 -13.17
C PHE A 107 -5.42 -14.33 -13.12
N GLU A 108 -5.21 -15.63 -12.95
CA GLU A 108 -3.94 -16.31 -13.12
C GLU A 108 -4.03 -17.20 -14.35
N ILE A 109 -3.16 -16.99 -15.31
CA ILE A 109 -3.08 -17.75 -16.56
C ILE A 109 -1.78 -18.54 -16.52
N THR A 110 -1.88 -19.86 -16.62
CA THR A 110 -0.74 -20.77 -16.57
C THR A 110 -0.83 -21.74 -17.73
N ARG A 111 0.28 -21.93 -18.43
CA ARG A 111 0.42 -23.01 -19.42
C ARG A 111 1.29 -24.10 -18.82
N ASN A 112 0.78 -25.32 -18.85
CA ASN A 112 1.46 -26.52 -18.41
C ASN A 112 1.31 -27.63 -19.45
N GLU A 113 1.81 -28.82 -19.18
CA GLU A 113 1.70 -29.97 -20.07
C GLU A 113 0.26 -30.39 -20.37
N ALA A 114 -0.67 -30.08 -19.47
CA ALA A 114 -2.10 -30.35 -19.63
C ALA A 114 -2.83 -29.27 -20.45
N GLY A 115 -2.13 -28.21 -20.87
CA GLY A 115 -2.69 -27.13 -21.68
C GLY A 115 -2.75 -25.77 -20.94
N LEU A 116 -3.62 -24.89 -21.46
CA LEU A 116 -3.86 -23.56 -20.92
C LEU A 116 -4.85 -23.64 -19.76
N SER A 117 -4.47 -23.12 -18.58
CA SER A 117 -5.32 -23.03 -17.40
C SER A 117 -5.53 -21.58 -17.02
N VAL A 118 -6.79 -21.19 -16.80
CA VAL A 118 -7.18 -19.85 -16.33
C VAL A 118 -7.92 -20.00 -15.02
N THR A 119 -7.44 -19.32 -13.98
CA THR A 119 -8.05 -19.33 -12.66
C THR A 119 -8.47 -17.93 -12.28
N GLU A 120 -9.73 -17.71 -11.96
CA GLU A 120 -10.21 -16.50 -11.33
C GLU A 120 -9.83 -16.51 -9.85
N VAL A 121 -9.29 -15.40 -9.37
CA VAL A 121 -8.79 -15.25 -7.99
C VAL A 121 -9.52 -14.08 -7.34
N ARG A 122 -10.33 -14.37 -6.33
CA ARG A 122 -11.15 -13.41 -5.59
C ARG A 122 -10.62 -13.24 -4.18
N PRO A 123 -9.97 -12.12 -3.85
CA PRO A 123 -9.52 -11.86 -2.48
C PRO A 123 -10.70 -11.55 -1.56
N ASP A 124 -10.66 -12.01 -0.31
CA ASP A 124 -11.54 -11.50 0.75
C ASP A 124 -11.12 -10.07 1.17
N TRP A 125 -11.92 -9.44 2.07
CA TRP A 125 -11.65 -8.07 2.49
C TRP A 125 -10.30 -7.90 3.23
N ILE A 126 -9.88 -8.91 4.04
CA ILE A 126 -8.59 -8.89 4.73
C ILE A 126 -7.45 -8.96 3.70
N LYS A 127 -7.56 -9.90 2.76
CA LYS A 127 -6.59 -10.03 1.67
C LYS A 127 -6.51 -8.75 0.85
N THR A 128 -7.64 -8.14 0.54
CA THR A 128 -7.73 -6.86 -0.17
C THR A 128 -6.92 -5.77 0.51
N ILE A 129 -7.13 -5.51 1.83
CA ILE A 129 -6.39 -4.45 2.53
C ILE A 129 -4.90 -4.79 2.71
N VAL A 130 -4.55 -6.07 2.85
CA VAL A 130 -3.15 -6.52 2.87
C VAL A 130 -2.48 -6.28 1.51
N GLU A 131 -3.14 -6.61 0.40
CA GLU A 131 -2.61 -6.36 -0.95
C GLU A 131 -2.50 -4.85 -1.25
N LEU A 132 -3.47 -4.04 -0.81
CA LEU A 132 -3.37 -2.58 -0.86
C LEU A 132 -2.15 -2.07 -0.09
N HIS A 133 -1.95 -2.51 1.15
CA HIS A 133 -0.78 -2.15 1.97
C HIS A 133 0.54 -2.50 1.26
N LYS A 134 0.63 -3.67 0.63
CA LYS A 134 1.81 -4.15 -0.10
C LYS A 134 2.07 -3.42 -1.43
N GLY A 135 1.23 -2.46 -1.80
CA GLY A 135 1.36 -1.72 -3.06
C GLY A 135 0.90 -2.52 -4.29
N HIS A 136 0.05 -3.52 -4.10
CA HIS A 136 -0.56 -4.31 -5.17
C HIS A 136 -1.97 -3.83 -5.55
N GLY A 137 -2.34 -2.65 -5.11
CA GLY A 137 -3.55 -1.95 -5.51
C GLY A 137 -3.48 -1.30 -6.89
N PRO A 138 -4.56 -0.65 -7.33
CA PRO A 138 -4.58 0.15 -8.56
C PRO A 138 -3.46 1.19 -8.60
N THR A 139 -3.03 1.56 -9.81
CA THR A 139 -1.92 2.50 -10.00
C THR A 139 -2.17 3.86 -9.35
N LEU A 140 -3.40 4.36 -9.42
CA LEU A 140 -3.78 5.60 -8.73
C LEU A 140 -3.62 5.47 -7.20
N PHE A 141 -4.04 4.34 -6.63
CA PHE A 141 -3.88 4.08 -5.20
C PHE A 141 -2.40 3.96 -4.81
N LYS A 142 -1.56 3.31 -5.61
CA LYS A 142 -0.10 3.25 -5.38
C LYS A 142 0.54 4.64 -5.40
N ASN A 143 0.12 5.52 -6.29
CA ASN A 143 0.61 6.90 -6.32
C ASN A 143 0.15 7.68 -5.09
N PHE A 144 -1.10 7.49 -4.66
CA PHE A 144 -1.60 8.06 -3.41
C PHE A 144 -0.80 7.55 -2.19
N GLN A 145 -0.44 6.27 -2.13
CA GLN A 145 0.43 5.73 -1.07
C GLN A 145 1.82 6.38 -1.04
N LYS A 146 2.40 6.72 -2.19
CA LYS A 146 3.68 7.46 -2.23
C LYS A 146 3.54 8.85 -1.60
N VAL A 147 2.45 9.56 -1.92
CA VAL A 147 2.15 10.86 -1.31
C VAL A 147 1.89 10.72 0.19
N MET A 148 1.15 9.68 0.59
CA MET A 148 0.92 9.35 2.00
C MET A 148 2.24 9.09 2.76
N ALA A 149 3.21 8.40 2.16
CA ALA A 149 4.50 8.16 2.78
C ALA A 149 5.25 9.48 3.08
N VAL A 150 5.22 10.44 2.16
CA VAL A 150 5.76 11.79 2.39
C VAL A 150 4.97 12.52 3.48
N GLY A 151 3.64 12.41 3.47
CA GLY A 151 2.77 12.96 4.51
C GLY A 151 3.07 12.38 5.88
N LEU A 152 3.31 11.08 5.97
CA LEU A 152 3.68 10.42 7.23
C LEU A 152 5.04 10.92 7.76
N LEU A 153 6.05 11.06 6.90
CA LEU A 153 7.32 11.66 7.29
C LEU A 153 7.14 13.08 7.83
N PHE A 154 6.31 13.89 7.15
CA PHE A 154 5.98 15.23 7.63
C PHE A 154 5.29 15.19 9.00
N ILE A 155 4.33 14.30 9.23
CA ILE A 155 3.63 14.15 10.52
C ILE A 155 4.63 13.80 11.62
N VAL A 156 5.52 12.82 11.39
CA VAL A 156 6.52 12.40 12.38
C VAL A 156 7.48 13.55 12.70
N ILE A 157 8.08 14.16 11.69
CA ILE A 157 9.07 15.24 11.85
C ILE A 157 8.44 16.46 12.51
N SER A 158 7.27 16.90 12.05
CA SER A 158 6.56 18.05 12.63
C SER A 158 6.11 17.77 14.07
N GLY A 159 5.64 16.57 14.39
CA GLY A 159 5.27 16.17 15.73
C GLY A 159 6.46 16.20 16.70
N LEU A 160 7.61 15.64 16.29
CA LEU A 160 8.86 15.71 17.07
C LEU A 160 9.30 17.17 17.28
N TRP A 161 9.29 17.96 16.21
CA TRP A 161 9.66 19.39 16.30
C TRP A 161 8.74 20.15 17.26
N LEU A 162 7.44 19.94 17.21
CA LEU A 162 6.46 20.55 18.12
C LEU A 162 6.71 20.15 19.57
N GLY A 163 7.00 18.88 19.83
CA GLY A 163 7.34 18.39 21.18
C GLY A 163 8.64 18.97 21.70
N LEU A 164 9.71 18.96 20.88
CA LEU A 164 11.05 19.45 21.26
C LEU A 164 11.11 20.98 21.44
N THR A 165 10.25 21.73 20.77
CA THR A 165 10.18 23.19 20.91
C THR A 165 9.23 23.66 22.01
N ALA A 166 8.41 22.78 22.57
CA ALA A 166 7.54 23.08 23.69
C ALA A 166 8.27 22.99 25.04
N LYS A 167 8.42 24.09 25.76
CA LYS A 167 9.17 24.12 27.03
C LYS A 167 8.72 23.04 28.02
N GLY A 168 7.41 22.79 28.17
CA GLY A 168 6.86 21.78 29.07
C GLY A 168 6.91 20.32 28.57
N LEU A 169 7.17 20.09 27.27
CA LEU A 169 7.16 18.74 26.67
C LEU A 169 8.54 18.28 26.21
N ARG A 170 9.51 19.18 26.11
CA ARG A 170 10.83 18.91 25.51
C ARG A 170 11.54 17.73 26.16
N GLN A 171 11.63 17.70 27.48
CA GLN A 171 12.32 16.63 28.21
C GLN A 171 11.63 15.28 28.00
N ASN A 172 10.32 15.24 28.13
CA ASN A 172 9.54 14.02 27.94
C ASN A 172 9.65 13.53 26.48
N THR A 173 9.58 14.43 25.49
CA THR A 173 9.76 14.08 24.07
C THR A 173 11.14 13.50 23.82
N LEU A 174 12.21 14.09 24.38
CA LEU A 174 13.57 13.56 24.24
C LEU A 174 13.71 12.17 24.88
N LEU A 175 13.22 12.00 26.10
CA LEU A 175 13.33 10.72 26.83
C LEU A 175 12.52 9.61 26.12
N THR A 176 11.28 9.89 25.71
CA THR A 176 10.45 8.89 25.00
C THR A 176 10.99 8.55 23.64
N SER A 177 11.52 9.54 22.88
CA SER A 177 12.14 9.28 21.58
C SER A 177 13.44 8.46 21.72
N ALA A 178 14.27 8.76 22.72
CA ALA A 178 15.47 7.99 23.00
C ALA A 178 15.15 6.56 23.43
N ALA A 179 14.17 6.38 24.32
CA ALA A 179 13.72 5.05 24.74
C ALA A 179 13.19 4.23 23.54
N GLY A 180 12.36 4.84 22.68
CA GLY A 180 11.86 4.20 21.47
C GLY A 180 12.98 3.80 20.51
N ALA A 181 13.98 4.66 20.32
CA ALA A 181 15.14 4.36 19.48
C ALA A 181 15.98 3.20 20.05
N ILE A 182 16.21 3.19 21.37
CA ILE A 182 16.95 2.10 22.03
C ILE A 182 16.20 0.77 21.88
N ILE A 183 14.91 0.74 22.18
CA ILE A 183 14.08 -0.47 22.03
C ILE A 183 14.11 -0.96 20.59
N PHE A 184 13.93 -0.07 19.63
CA PHE A 184 13.99 -0.41 18.20
C PHE A 184 15.33 -1.06 17.83
N LEU A 185 16.44 -0.44 18.22
CA LEU A 185 17.78 -0.97 17.91
C LEU A 185 18.03 -2.31 18.59
N LEU A 186 17.66 -2.48 19.85
CA LEU A 186 17.82 -3.74 20.58
C LEU A 186 17.03 -4.87 19.92
N LEU A 187 15.78 -4.63 19.54
CA LEU A 187 14.93 -5.62 18.88
C LEU A 187 15.32 -5.88 17.43
N ALA A 188 15.85 -4.89 16.73
CA ALA A 188 16.25 -5.05 15.32
C ALA A 188 17.59 -5.77 15.16
N LEU A 189 18.44 -5.77 16.21
CA LEU A 189 19.78 -6.37 16.19
C LEU A 189 19.86 -7.69 17.00
N SER A 190 18.76 -8.10 17.65
CA SER A 190 18.65 -9.41 18.35
C SER A 190 18.39 -10.54 17.34
#